data_a2888836590c166c1fd3a21c5ab6bb30
#
_entry.id   a2888836590c166c1fd3a21c5ab6bb30
#
_cell.length_a   1.000
_cell.length_b   1.000
_cell.length_c   1.000
_cell.angle_alpha   90.00
_cell.angle_beta   90.00
_cell.angle_gamma   90.00
#
_symmetry.space_group_name_H-M   'P 1'
#
loop_
_entity.id
_entity.type
_entity.pdbx_description
1 polymer ?
#
loop_
_entity_poly.entity_id
_entity_poly.type
_entity_poly.pdbx_seq_one_letter_code
_entity_poly.pdbx_strand_id
1 'polypeptide(L)' 'MSTIENLLHSAHEHGQREAVIKKVTEIQKTDAGSKMSQTYIYEQAYAIVLKTH' A
#
# COMPACT_ATOMS: atom_id res chain seq x y z
N MET A 1 -7.05 16.13 3.14
CA MET A 1 -5.86 15.28 3.07
C MET A 1 -6.22 13.89 2.59
N SER A 2 -5.38 13.30 1.77
CA SER A 2 -5.62 11.98 1.23
C SER A 2 -5.14 10.90 2.19
N THR A 3 -5.95 9.84 2.39
CA THR A 3 -5.54 8.69 3.18
C THR A 3 -4.28 8.06 2.60
N ILE A 4 -4.19 8.01 1.27
CA ILE A 4 -3.04 7.45 0.58
C ILE A 4 -1.77 8.25 0.89
N GLU A 5 -1.84 9.57 0.88
CA GLU A 5 -0.70 10.42 1.20
C GLU A 5 -0.23 10.22 2.64
N ASN A 6 -1.17 10.15 3.58
CA ASN A 6 -0.84 9.91 4.98
C ASN A 6 -0.18 8.56 5.18
N LEU A 7 -0.70 7.56 4.51
CA LEU A 7 -0.18 6.20 4.57
C LEU A 7 1.23 6.13 4.00
N LEU A 8 1.48 6.75 2.85
CA LEU A 8 2.80 6.77 2.23
C LEU A 8 3.80 7.55 3.07
N HIS A 9 3.36 8.64 3.71
CA HIS A 9 4.22 9.41 4.61
C HIS A 9 4.65 8.55 5.80
N SER A 10 3.70 7.82 6.39
CA SER A 10 3.99 6.92 7.50
C SER A 10 4.95 5.81 7.07
N ALA A 11 4.73 5.24 5.88
CA ALA A 11 5.60 4.21 5.34
C ALA A 11 7.01 4.75 5.12
N HIS A 12 7.13 5.99 4.66
CA HIS A 12 8.41 6.63 4.46
C HIS A 12 9.18 6.77 5.79
N GLU A 13 8.47 7.15 6.84
CA GLU A 13 9.09 7.27 8.16
C GLU A 13 9.62 5.93 8.68
N HIS A 14 8.99 4.84 8.30
CA HIS A 14 9.43 3.50 8.66
C HIS A 14 10.43 2.90 7.66
N GLY A 15 10.80 3.66 6.63
CA GLY A 15 11.72 3.18 5.60
C GLY A 15 11.11 2.12 4.69
N GLN A 16 9.78 2.03 4.61
CA GLN A 16 9.07 0.99 3.88
C GLN A 16 8.27 1.52 2.68
N ARG A 17 8.50 2.78 2.31
CA ARG A 17 7.72 3.39 1.22
C ARG A 17 7.81 2.59 -0.08
N GLU A 18 9.01 2.19 -0.47
CA GLU A 18 9.18 1.42 -1.70
C GLU A 18 8.53 0.05 -1.62
N ALA A 19 8.63 -0.61 -0.47
CA ALA A 19 8.01 -1.91 -0.27
C ALA A 19 6.49 -1.82 -0.39
N VAL A 20 5.89 -0.76 0.17
CA VAL A 20 4.45 -0.53 0.05
C VAL A 20 4.05 -0.32 -1.41
N ILE A 21 4.81 0.51 -2.13
CA ILE A 21 4.52 0.79 -3.55
C ILE A 21 4.63 -0.49 -4.39
N LYS A 22 5.64 -1.31 -4.14
CA LYS A 22 5.79 -2.58 -4.83
C LYS A 22 4.61 -3.50 -4.56
N LYS A 23 4.17 -3.57 -3.31
CA LYS A 23 3.02 -4.41 -2.95
C LYS A 23 1.75 -3.90 -3.60
N VAL A 24 1.55 -2.59 -3.65
CA VAL A 24 0.41 -2.00 -4.36
C VAL A 24 0.40 -2.46 -5.82
N THR A 25 1.55 -2.38 -6.49
CA THR A 25 1.66 -2.80 -7.89
C THR A 25 1.30 -4.28 -8.05
N GLU A 26 1.79 -5.14 -7.14
CA GLU A 26 1.48 -6.56 -7.17
C GLU A 26 -0.02 -6.81 -7.02
N ILE A 27 -0.66 -6.13 -6.09
CA ILE A 27 -2.10 -6.29 -5.86
C ILE A 27 -2.88 -5.82 -7.09
N GLN A 28 -2.47 -4.71 -7.71
CA GLN A 28 -3.16 -4.17 -8.88
C GLN A 28 -3.07 -5.09 -10.09
N LYS A 29 -2.09 -5.96 -10.14
CA LYS A 29 -1.93 -6.92 -11.23
C LYS A 29 -2.88 -8.09 -11.14
N THR A 30 -3.48 -8.32 -9.98
CA THR A 30 -4.45 -9.41 -9.81
C THR A 30 -5.82 -8.97 -10.29
N ASP A 31 -6.65 -9.95 -10.68
CA ASP A 31 -8.01 -9.66 -11.12
C ASP A 31 -8.83 -9.03 -9.99
N ALA A 32 -8.67 -9.53 -8.76
CA ALA A 32 -9.35 -8.99 -7.60
C ALA A 32 -8.87 -7.56 -7.32
N GLY A 33 -7.56 -7.32 -7.42
CA GLY A 33 -6.98 -6.02 -7.15
C GLY A 33 -7.43 -4.95 -8.14
N SER A 34 -7.62 -5.33 -9.41
CA SER A 34 -8.05 -4.38 -10.42
C SER A 34 -9.45 -3.81 -10.16
N LYS A 35 -10.24 -4.50 -9.34
CA LYS A 35 -11.60 -4.08 -8.99
C LYS A 35 -11.68 -3.32 -7.66
N MET A 36 -10.58 -3.25 -6.93
CA MET A 36 -10.54 -2.57 -5.64
C MET A 36 -10.28 -1.08 -5.81
N SER A 37 -10.72 -0.28 -4.83
CA SER A 37 -10.39 1.14 -4.83
C SER A 37 -8.91 1.33 -4.53
N GLN A 38 -8.33 2.43 -4.99
CA GLN A 38 -6.94 2.77 -4.73
C GLN A 38 -6.66 2.81 -3.23
N THR A 39 -7.53 3.47 -2.47
CA THR A 39 -7.38 3.59 -1.03
C THR A 39 -7.30 2.22 -0.36
N TYR A 40 -8.20 1.30 -0.75
CA TYR A 40 -8.21 -0.03 -0.19
C TYR A 40 -6.91 -0.78 -0.49
N ILE A 41 -6.44 -0.70 -1.73
CA ILE A 41 -5.20 -1.36 -2.14
C ILE A 41 -4.02 -0.85 -1.32
N TYR A 42 -3.90 0.47 -1.15
CA TYR A 42 -2.83 1.05 -0.37
C TYR A 42 -2.90 0.65 1.10
N GLU A 43 -4.09 0.59 1.67
CA GLU A 43 -4.27 0.15 3.05
C GLU A 43 -3.84 -1.30 3.23
N GLN A 44 -4.23 -2.17 2.31
CA GLN A 44 -3.84 -3.59 2.37
C GLN A 44 -2.33 -3.75 2.22
N ALA A 45 -1.74 -3.05 1.25
CA ALA A 45 -0.30 -3.10 1.03
C ALA A 45 0.46 -2.64 2.27
N TYR A 46 0.03 -1.55 2.87
CA TYR A 46 0.64 -1.01 4.08
C TYR A 46 0.59 -2.03 5.22
N ALA A 47 -0.59 -2.60 5.44
CA ALA A 47 -0.77 -3.59 6.50
C ALA A 47 0.11 -4.82 6.29
N ILE A 48 0.17 -5.32 5.06
CA ILE A 48 0.98 -6.49 4.74
C ILE A 48 2.46 -6.21 4.96
N VAL A 49 2.95 -5.10 4.44
CA VAL A 49 4.36 -4.74 4.52
C VAL A 49 4.81 -4.52 5.98
N LEU A 50 4.01 -3.81 6.75
CA LEU A 50 4.40 -3.52 8.14
C LEU A 50 4.15 -4.67 9.09
N LYS A 51 3.23 -5.57 8.77
CA LYS A 51 2.99 -6.76 9.61
C LYS A 51 4.10 -7.80 9.50
N THR A 52 4.76 -7.88 8.37
CA THR A 52 5.82 -8.87 8.14
C THR A 52 7.16 -8.43 8.71
N HIS A 53 7.19 -7.26 9.28
CA HIS A 53 8.34 -6.75 10.00
C HIS A 53 8.22 -7.06 11.47
#